data_a8d7d1488f9c34cf68e773b6b3b585bd
#
_entry.id   a8d7d1488f9c34cf68e773b6b3b585bd
#
_cell.length_a   1.000
_cell.length_b   1.000
_cell.length_c   1.000
_cell.angle_alpha   90.00
_cell.angle_beta   90.00
_cell.angle_gamma   90.00
#
_symmetry.space_group_name_H-M   'P 1'
#
loop_
_entity.id
_entity.type
_entity.pdbx_description
1 polymer ?
#
loop_
_entity_poly.entity_id
_entity_poly.type
_entity_poly.pdbx_seq_one_letter_code
_entity_poly.pdbx_strand_id
1 'polypeptide(L)'
;MLKKSAVVGFDESGCYNNKKLDWAWIAQTAYVTLCFRATGRSSRVLEDKFGESLKNMVAVTDRHSAYFALNFLDHQVCLAHLLRELEYLTELDPTQNGSKDVAGLLRKAIHERNEHPADVIEKKVWLEKLDILLQANLLHLKDHFERMRKGLFKCRDYIFNFLENPRIPSDNNASERGIRKLKIK
;
A
#
# COMPACT_ATOMS: atom_id res chain seq x y z
N MET A 1 11.48 19.58 -6.43
CA MET A 1 11.03 18.64 -7.49
C MET A 1 10.06 17.60 -6.93
N LEU A 2 10.46 16.81 -5.93
CA LEU A 2 9.63 15.77 -5.32
C LEU A 2 8.27 16.29 -4.79
N LYS A 3 8.27 17.44 -4.10
CA LYS A 3 7.04 18.05 -3.54
C LYS A 3 5.95 18.42 -4.56
N LYS A 4 6.32 18.50 -5.85
CA LYS A 4 5.38 18.79 -6.95
C LYS A 4 4.96 17.53 -7.73
N SER A 5 5.43 16.35 -7.32
CA SER A 5 5.09 15.09 -8.00
C SER A 5 3.66 14.70 -7.70
N ALA A 6 2.95 14.24 -8.72
CA ALA A 6 1.57 13.77 -8.57
C ALA A 6 1.51 12.43 -7.82
N VAL A 7 2.44 11.50 -8.11
CA VAL A 7 2.48 10.15 -7.50
C VAL A 7 3.81 9.92 -6.81
N VAL A 8 3.76 9.55 -5.51
CA VAL A 8 4.94 9.34 -4.67
C VAL A 8 4.77 8.03 -3.88
N GLY A 9 5.69 7.09 -4.10
CA GLY A 9 5.82 5.90 -3.25
C GLY A 9 6.56 6.25 -1.97
N PHE A 10 6.02 5.88 -0.83
CA PHE A 10 6.68 6.01 0.47
C PHE A 10 6.92 4.63 1.08
N ASP A 11 8.07 4.50 1.73
CA ASP A 11 8.42 3.30 2.49
C ASP A 11 9.39 3.67 3.60
N GLU A 12 9.47 2.88 4.66
CA GLU A 12 10.42 3.07 5.73
C GLU A 12 10.97 1.75 6.25
N SER A 13 12.17 1.80 6.77
CA SER A 13 12.82 0.64 7.35
C SER A 13 13.65 0.98 8.55
N GLY A 14 13.56 0.15 9.59
CA GLY A 14 14.41 0.25 10.76
C GLY A 14 15.91 0.11 10.38
N CYS A 15 16.73 0.97 10.93
CA CYS A 15 18.19 0.90 10.86
C CYS A 15 18.80 1.23 12.22
N TYR A 16 19.95 0.64 12.49
CA TYR A 16 20.66 0.92 13.74
C TYR A 16 21.78 1.94 13.50
N ASN A 17 21.83 2.96 14.34
CA ASN A 17 22.89 3.94 14.36
C ASN A 17 23.40 4.09 15.81
N ASN A 18 24.67 3.77 16.04
CA ASN A 18 25.26 3.78 17.37
C ASN A 18 24.42 3.01 18.42
N LYS A 19 23.95 1.81 18.06
CA LYS A 19 23.10 0.93 18.89
C LYS A 19 21.69 1.49 19.18
N LYS A 20 21.30 2.63 18.59
CA LYS A 20 19.94 3.17 18.69
C LYS A 20 19.17 2.85 17.41
N LEU A 21 17.89 2.48 17.57
CA LEU A 21 17.00 2.25 16.45
C LEU A 21 16.59 3.60 15.85
N ASP A 22 16.91 3.77 14.59
CA ASP A 22 16.46 4.87 13.73
C ASP A 22 15.67 4.29 12.56
N TRP A 23 15.10 5.17 11.74
CA TRP A 23 14.33 4.81 10.57
C TRP A 23 14.89 5.48 9.32
N ALA A 24 15.19 4.65 8.33
CA ALA A 24 15.48 5.12 6.98
C ALA A 24 14.14 5.24 6.24
N TRP A 25 13.86 6.42 5.74
CA TRP A 25 12.68 6.73 4.96
C TRP A 25 13.04 6.95 3.51
N ILE A 26 12.14 6.56 2.62
CA ILE A 26 12.24 6.82 1.20
C ILE A 26 10.95 7.48 0.69
N ALA A 27 11.11 8.45 -0.21
CA ALA A 27 10.03 9.00 -1.00
C ALA A 27 10.48 8.97 -2.46
N GLN A 28 9.75 8.24 -3.30
CA GLN A 28 10.16 7.93 -4.65
C GLN A 28 9.07 8.26 -5.67
N THR A 29 9.48 8.91 -6.75
CA THR A 29 8.68 9.10 -7.97
C THR A 29 9.31 8.31 -9.11
N ALA A 30 8.75 8.38 -10.32
CA ALA A 30 9.37 7.83 -11.52
C ALA A 30 10.77 8.42 -11.82
N TYR A 31 11.07 9.62 -11.31
CA TYR A 31 12.28 10.37 -11.70
C TYR A 31 13.22 10.70 -10.54
N VAL A 32 12.71 10.70 -9.30
CA VAL A 32 13.47 11.18 -8.14
C VAL A 32 13.27 10.24 -6.97
N THR A 33 14.36 9.89 -6.32
CA THR A 33 14.37 9.18 -5.05
C THR A 33 14.97 10.08 -3.98
N LEU A 34 14.22 10.35 -2.91
CA LEU A 34 14.68 11.04 -1.73
C LEU A 34 14.79 10.04 -0.58
N CYS A 35 15.98 9.90 -0.02
CA CYS A 35 16.22 9.11 1.18
C CYS A 35 16.57 10.05 2.33
N PHE A 36 16.03 9.78 3.51
CA PHE A 36 16.34 10.55 4.72
C PHE A 36 16.18 9.67 5.96
N ARG A 37 16.80 10.11 7.05
CA ARG A 37 16.74 9.44 8.35
C ARG A 37 15.80 10.19 9.28
N ALA A 38 15.09 9.43 10.12
CA ALA A 38 14.29 9.96 11.23
C ALA A 38 14.41 9.08 12.46
N THR A 39 14.13 9.65 13.63
CA THR A 39 14.16 8.92 14.91
C THR A 39 12.88 8.15 15.20
N GLY A 40 11.87 8.26 14.33
CA GLY A 40 10.56 7.65 14.50
C GLY A 40 9.92 7.18 13.20
N ARG A 41 8.77 6.52 13.36
CA ARG A 41 7.95 5.92 12.31
C ARG A 41 6.52 6.47 12.31
N SER A 42 6.30 7.65 12.86
CA SER A 42 4.97 8.28 12.92
C SER A 42 4.70 9.15 11.68
N SER A 43 3.42 9.50 11.45
CA SER A 43 2.99 10.45 10.42
C SER A 43 3.75 11.77 10.48
N ARG A 44 4.09 12.22 11.70
CA ARG A 44 4.80 13.47 11.94
C ARG A 44 6.11 13.60 11.15
N VAL A 45 6.80 12.48 10.90
CA VAL A 45 8.03 12.47 10.10
C VAL A 45 7.79 13.00 8.69
N LEU A 46 6.68 12.60 8.06
CA LEU A 46 6.32 13.08 6.72
C LEU A 46 5.70 14.48 6.76
N GLU A 47 4.93 14.79 7.80
CA GLU A 47 4.40 16.15 8.03
C GLU A 47 5.52 17.17 8.17
N ASP A 48 6.52 16.91 9.01
CA ASP A 48 7.69 17.78 9.21
C ASP A 48 8.53 17.91 7.92
N LYS A 49 8.62 16.84 7.12
CA LYS A 49 9.41 16.82 5.89
C LYS A 49 8.76 17.50 4.71
N PHE A 50 7.45 17.29 4.52
CA PHE A 50 6.73 17.69 3.31
C PHE A 50 5.66 18.77 3.58
N GLY A 51 5.13 18.85 4.80
CA GLY A 51 4.11 19.82 5.21
C GLY A 51 2.91 19.83 4.27
N GLU A 52 2.43 21.02 3.93
CA GLU A 52 1.28 21.23 3.03
C GLU A 52 1.46 20.60 1.63
N SER A 53 2.68 20.26 1.23
CA SER A 53 2.89 19.61 -0.08
C SER A 53 2.27 18.22 -0.16
N LEU A 54 2.00 17.56 0.98
CA LEU A 54 1.33 16.25 1.02
C LEU A 54 -0.04 16.29 0.35
N LYS A 55 -0.78 17.39 0.49
CA LYS A 55 -2.11 17.59 -0.12
C LYS A 55 -2.11 17.57 -1.67
N ASN A 56 -0.93 17.69 -2.27
CA ASN A 56 -0.76 17.66 -3.73
C ASN A 56 -0.13 16.34 -4.22
N MET A 57 0.01 15.36 -3.34
CA MET A 57 0.62 14.07 -3.65
C MET A 57 -0.40 12.94 -3.58
N VAL A 58 -0.35 12.05 -4.57
CA VAL A 58 -0.99 10.74 -4.47
C VAL A 58 0.04 9.78 -3.87
N ALA A 59 -0.24 9.27 -2.69
CA ALA A 59 0.67 8.37 -2.00
C ALA A 59 0.47 6.91 -2.44
N VAL A 60 1.56 6.16 -2.59
CA VAL A 60 1.54 4.70 -2.73
C VAL A 60 2.35 4.10 -1.59
N THR A 61 1.70 3.36 -0.69
CA THR A 61 2.34 2.89 0.55
C THR A 61 1.88 1.48 0.93
N ASP A 62 2.52 0.90 1.93
CA ASP A 62 1.93 -0.23 2.65
C ASP A 62 0.73 0.20 3.51
N ARG A 63 0.21 -0.72 4.34
CA ARG A 63 -0.92 -0.45 5.25
C ARG A 63 -0.50 0.06 6.63
N HIS A 64 0.68 0.65 6.77
CA HIS A 64 1.08 1.23 8.06
C HIS A 64 0.18 2.42 8.43
N SER A 65 -0.32 2.41 9.67
CA SER A 65 -1.33 3.38 10.14
C SER A 65 -0.88 4.84 10.06
N ALA A 66 0.42 5.11 10.10
CA ALA A 66 0.97 6.46 9.96
C ALA A 66 0.59 7.14 8.64
N TYR A 67 0.47 6.37 7.55
CA TYR A 67 0.11 6.92 6.24
C TYR A 67 -1.36 7.35 6.17
N PHE A 68 -2.25 6.64 6.85
CA PHE A 68 -3.69 6.97 6.87
C PHE A 68 -4.03 8.18 7.76
N ALA A 69 -3.09 8.64 8.58
CA ALA A 69 -3.24 9.86 9.36
C ALA A 69 -2.84 11.13 8.57
N LEU A 70 -2.31 10.97 7.36
CA LEU A 70 -1.80 12.07 6.53
C LEU A 70 -2.86 12.53 5.52
N ASN A 71 -2.87 13.83 5.25
CA ASN A 71 -3.79 14.44 4.30
C ASN A 71 -3.16 14.46 2.90
N PHE A 72 -3.13 13.30 2.23
CA PHE A 72 -2.74 13.20 0.83
C PHE A 72 -3.88 13.64 -0.09
N LEU A 73 -3.56 14.00 -1.34
CA LEU A 73 -4.55 14.22 -2.40
C LEU A 73 -5.37 12.94 -2.65
N ASP A 74 -4.68 11.81 -2.71
CA ASP A 74 -5.25 10.48 -2.82
C ASP A 74 -4.23 9.45 -2.30
N HIS A 75 -4.66 8.20 -2.06
CA HIS A 75 -3.82 7.16 -1.50
C HIS A 75 -4.08 5.82 -2.20
N GLN A 76 -3.04 5.11 -2.61
CA GLN A 76 -3.09 3.74 -3.09
C GLN A 76 -2.36 2.83 -2.13
N VAL A 77 -3.02 1.81 -1.65
CA VAL A 77 -2.39 0.74 -0.86
C VAL A 77 -1.66 -0.22 -1.79
N CYS A 78 -0.43 -0.56 -1.45
CA CYS A 78 0.40 -1.49 -2.21
C CYS A 78 -0.21 -2.90 -2.26
N LEU A 79 -0.67 -3.32 -3.45
CA LEU A 79 -1.29 -4.63 -3.62
C LEU A 79 -0.29 -5.79 -3.46
N ALA A 80 1.00 -5.57 -3.71
CA ALA A 80 2.01 -6.60 -3.51
C ALA A 80 2.12 -7.02 -2.03
N HIS A 81 1.97 -6.07 -1.08
CA HIS A 81 1.91 -6.38 0.35
C HIS A 81 0.64 -7.14 0.72
N LEU A 82 -0.52 -6.71 0.19
CA LEU A 82 -1.79 -7.39 0.42
C LEU A 82 -1.75 -8.83 -0.09
N LEU A 83 -1.25 -9.05 -1.29
CA LEU A 83 -1.15 -10.37 -1.89
C LEU A 83 -0.24 -11.30 -1.08
N ARG A 84 0.94 -10.83 -0.66
CA ARG A 84 1.85 -11.63 0.19
C ARG A 84 1.20 -12.05 1.52
N GLU A 85 0.45 -11.14 2.16
CA GLU A 85 -0.25 -11.43 3.41
C GLU A 85 -1.40 -12.43 3.19
N LEU A 86 -2.17 -12.28 2.11
CA LEU A 86 -3.24 -13.21 1.76
C LEU A 86 -2.71 -14.61 1.38
N GLU A 87 -1.58 -14.68 0.68
CA GLU A 87 -0.88 -15.93 0.37
C GLU A 87 -0.42 -16.64 1.64
N TYR A 88 0.23 -15.91 2.55
CA TYR A 88 0.62 -16.44 3.85
C TYR A 88 -0.57 -16.98 4.65
N LEU A 89 -1.70 -16.27 4.68
CA LEU A 89 -2.92 -16.75 5.35
C LEU A 89 -3.49 -18.01 4.68
N THR A 90 -3.37 -18.10 3.36
CA THR A 90 -3.79 -19.30 2.61
C THR A 90 -2.90 -20.51 2.93
N GLU A 91 -1.59 -20.29 3.13
CA GLU A 91 -0.66 -21.36 3.54
C GLU A 91 -0.93 -21.81 4.97
N LEU A 92 -1.24 -20.89 5.88
CA LEU A 92 -1.60 -21.20 7.27
C LEU A 92 -2.89 -22.02 7.39
N ASP A 93 -3.87 -21.77 6.54
CA ASP A 93 -5.13 -22.50 6.50
C ASP A 93 -5.63 -22.73 5.07
N PRO A 94 -5.16 -23.79 4.40
CA PRO A 94 -5.54 -24.11 3.02
C PRO A 94 -7.04 -24.41 2.84
N THR A 95 -7.75 -24.71 3.91
CA THR A 95 -9.20 -25.01 3.89
C THR A 95 -10.06 -23.74 3.79
N GLN A 96 -9.48 -22.59 4.07
CA GLN A 96 -10.17 -21.31 4.05
C GLN A 96 -10.09 -20.67 2.67
N ASN A 97 -11.25 -20.36 2.07
CA ASN A 97 -11.30 -19.75 0.73
C ASN A 97 -11.21 -18.23 0.76
N GLY A 98 -11.54 -17.55 1.85
CA GLY A 98 -11.63 -16.10 1.89
C GLY A 98 -10.35 -15.37 1.45
N SER A 99 -9.17 -15.83 1.93
CA SER A 99 -7.89 -15.25 1.50
C SER A 99 -7.59 -15.49 0.02
N LYS A 100 -7.91 -16.68 -0.51
CA LYS A 100 -7.75 -17.04 -1.93
C LYS A 100 -8.64 -16.20 -2.81
N ASP A 101 -9.90 -16.01 -2.43
CA ASP A 101 -10.90 -15.27 -3.21
C ASP A 101 -10.53 -13.79 -3.31
N VAL A 102 -10.14 -13.18 -2.17
CA VAL A 102 -9.66 -11.80 -2.17
C VAL A 102 -8.36 -11.65 -2.98
N ALA A 103 -7.39 -12.55 -2.83
CA ALA A 103 -6.18 -12.54 -3.64
C ALA A 103 -6.48 -12.69 -5.13
N GLY A 104 -7.43 -13.56 -5.48
CA GLY A 104 -7.92 -13.73 -6.85
C GLY A 104 -8.54 -12.47 -7.44
N LEU A 105 -9.35 -11.74 -6.64
CA LEU A 105 -9.91 -10.45 -7.05
C LEU A 105 -8.82 -9.41 -7.31
N LEU A 106 -7.84 -9.29 -6.41
CA LEU A 106 -6.74 -8.33 -6.58
C LEU A 106 -5.90 -8.63 -7.82
N ARG A 107 -5.59 -9.92 -8.09
CA ARG A 107 -4.86 -10.32 -9.30
C ARG A 107 -5.65 -10.02 -10.58
N LYS A 108 -6.96 -10.25 -10.58
CA LYS A 108 -7.83 -9.89 -11.71
C LYS A 108 -7.84 -8.39 -11.96
N ALA A 109 -7.88 -7.56 -10.91
CA ALA A 109 -7.82 -6.11 -11.06
C ALA A 109 -6.47 -5.64 -11.64
N ILE A 110 -5.35 -6.26 -11.21
CA ILE A 110 -4.03 -5.99 -11.79
C ILE A 110 -3.98 -6.41 -13.26
N HIS A 111 -4.52 -7.57 -13.59
CA HIS A 111 -4.59 -8.05 -14.97
C HIS A 111 -5.41 -7.10 -15.85
N GLU A 112 -6.58 -6.68 -15.40
CA GLU A 112 -7.43 -5.71 -16.09
C GLU A 112 -6.69 -4.41 -16.40
N ARG A 113 -5.95 -3.87 -15.43
CA ARG A 113 -5.09 -2.69 -15.65
C ARG A 113 -4.00 -2.94 -16.68
N ASN A 114 -3.41 -4.13 -16.72
CA ASN A 114 -2.34 -4.47 -17.66
C ASN A 114 -2.86 -4.60 -19.10
N GLU A 115 -4.08 -5.15 -19.29
CA GLU A 115 -4.73 -5.24 -20.59
C GLU A 115 -5.20 -3.86 -21.11
N HIS A 116 -5.51 -2.95 -20.18
CA HIS A 116 -6.03 -1.61 -20.47
C HIS A 116 -5.16 -0.52 -19.83
N PRO A 117 -3.88 -0.38 -20.23
CA PRO A 117 -2.88 0.41 -19.47
C PRO A 117 -3.14 1.92 -19.46
N ALA A 118 -3.90 2.44 -20.40
CA ALA A 118 -4.22 3.88 -20.52
C ALA A 118 -5.66 4.25 -20.15
N ASP A 119 -6.53 3.25 -19.98
CA ASP A 119 -7.96 3.48 -19.79
C ASP A 119 -8.30 3.87 -18.35
N VAL A 120 -9.37 4.60 -18.17
CA VAL A 120 -10.00 4.81 -16.87
C VAL A 120 -10.95 3.65 -16.61
N ILE A 121 -10.63 2.82 -15.63
CA ILE A 121 -11.44 1.67 -15.24
C ILE A 121 -12.21 2.02 -13.97
N GLU A 122 -13.54 1.87 -14.00
CA GLU A 122 -14.39 2.22 -12.87
C GLU A 122 -14.10 1.32 -11.66
N LYS A 123 -13.55 1.88 -10.59
CA LYS A 123 -13.20 1.13 -9.36
C LYS A 123 -14.44 0.67 -8.57
N LYS A 124 -15.59 1.32 -8.74
CA LYS A 124 -16.80 1.01 -7.98
C LYS A 124 -17.19 -0.47 -8.09
N VAL A 125 -17.16 -1.01 -9.31
CA VAL A 125 -17.47 -2.44 -9.57
C VAL A 125 -16.51 -3.37 -8.80
N TRP A 126 -15.25 -2.99 -8.68
CA TRP A 126 -14.25 -3.77 -7.95
C TRP A 126 -14.41 -3.66 -6.43
N LEU A 127 -14.79 -2.49 -5.94
CA LEU A 127 -15.14 -2.28 -4.53
C LEU A 127 -16.37 -3.09 -4.11
N GLU A 128 -17.41 -3.13 -4.94
CA GLU A 128 -18.60 -3.95 -4.68
C GLU A 128 -18.25 -5.45 -4.63
N LYS A 129 -17.42 -5.94 -5.56
CA LYS A 129 -16.94 -7.33 -5.52
C LYS A 129 -16.12 -7.61 -4.25
N LEU A 130 -15.26 -6.68 -3.83
CA LEU A 130 -14.50 -6.81 -2.60
C LEU A 130 -15.43 -6.87 -1.38
N ASP A 131 -16.41 -5.99 -1.30
CA ASP A 131 -17.39 -5.96 -0.20
C ASP A 131 -18.14 -7.28 -0.06
N ILE A 132 -18.59 -7.86 -1.17
CA ILE A 132 -19.23 -9.19 -1.17
C ILE A 132 -18.29 -10.24 -0.58
N LEU A 133 -17.03 -10.28 -1.00
CA LEU A 133 -16.04 -11.23 -0.48
C LEU A 133 -15.73 -11.01 1.00
N LEU A 134 -15.68 -9.76 1.45
CA LEU A 134 -15.42 -9.40 2.84
C LEU A 134 -16.62 -9.67 3.76
N GLN A 135 -17.84 -9.69 3.23
CA GLN A 135 -19.07 -10.02 3.94
C GLN A 135 -19.38 -11.53 3.94
N ALA A 136 -18.95 -12.24 2.89
CA ALA A 136 -19.12 -13.68 2.80
C ALA A 136 -18.30 -14.41 3.87
N ASN A 137 -18.86 -15.45 4.49
CA ASN A 137 -18.17 -16.35 5.45
C ASN A 137 -17.79 -15.78 6.83
N LEU A 138 -18.68 -15.05 7.46
CA LEU A 138 -18.47 -14.53 8.83
C LEU A 138 -18.48 -15.63 9.92
N LEU A 139 -18.98 -16.81 9.64
CA LEU A 139 -19.32 -17.82 10.69
C LEU A 139 -18.16 -18.74 11.11
N HIS A 140 -17.03 -18.76 10.37
CA HIS A 140 -15.92 -19.71 10.65
C HIS A 140 -14.54 -19.11 10.48
N LEU A 141 -14.39 -17.77 10.64
CA LEU A 141 -13.10 -17.11 10.45
C LEU A 141 -12.19 -17.33 11.67
N LYS A 142 -11.02 -17.92 11.43
CA LYS A 142 -9.94 -17.89 12.41
C LYS A 142 -9.41 -16.44 12.57
N ASP A 143 -8.91 -16.12 13.75
CA ASP A 143 -8.47 -14.76 14.16
C ASP A 143 -7.57 -14.04 13.16
N HIS A 144 -6.73 -14.78 12.40
CA HIS A 144 -5.80 -14.20 11.45
C HIS A 144 -6.51 -13.58 10.23
N PHE A 145 -7.45 -14.30 9.64
CA PHE A 145 -8.21 -13.77 8.49
C PHE A 145 -9.16 -12.66 8.92
N GLU A 146 -9.74 -12.75 10.11
CA GLU A 146 -10.59 -11.69 10.65
C GLU A 146 -9.83 -10.37 10.85
N ARG A 147 -8.56 -10.42 11.30
CA ARG A 147 -7.70 -9.24 11.36
C ARG A 147 -7.42 -8.65 9.98
N MET A 148 -7.13 -9.51 9.01
CA MET A 148 -6.92 -9.09 7.62
C MET A 148 -8.17 -8.44 7.04
N ARG A 149 -9.32 -9.08 7.21
CA ARG A 149 -10.62 -8.57 6.77
C ARG A 149 -10.94 -7.18 7.35
N LYS A 150 -10.78 -7.01 8.65
CA LYS A 150 -10.93 -5.70 9.32
C LYS A 150 -9.94 -4.65 8.80
N GLY A 151 -8.72 -5.08 8.50
CA GLY A 151 -7.71 -4.23 7.90
C GLY A 151 -8.08 -3.79 6.47
N LEU A 152 -8.64 -4.71 5.67
CA LEU A 152 -9.11 -4.41 4.31
C LEU A 152 -10.30 -3.44 4.33
N PHE A 153 -11.26 -3.59 5.25
CA PHE A 153 -12.35 -2.63 5.40
C PHE A 153 -11.84 -1.21 5.69
N LYS A 154 -10.82 -1.07 6.54
CA LYS A 154 -10.26 0.24 6.88
C LYS A 154 -9.56 0.93 5.70
N CYS A 155 -8.95 0.18 4.81
CA CYS A 155 -8.24 0.74 3.65
C CYS A 155 -8.97 0.52 2.32
N ARG A 156 -10.23 0.10 2.37
CA ARG A 156 -11.05 -0.29 1.21
C ARG A 156 -10.99 0.72 0.07
N ASP A 157 -11.22 1.98 0.37
CA ASP A 157 -11.32 3.05 -0.62
C ASP A 157 -9.98 3.36 -1.32
N TYR A 158 -8.88 2.82 -0.79
CA TYR A 158 -7.52 3.04 -1.28
C TYR A 158 -6.93 1.82 -2.01
N ILE A 159 -7.74 0.75 -2.26
CA ILE A 159 -7.24 -0.50 -2.85
C ILE A 159 -7.20 -0.42 -4.38
N PHE A 160 -8.16 0.25 -5.01
CA PHE A 160 -8.36 0.22 -6.46
C PHE A 160 -8.18 1.57 -7.17
N ASN A 161 -7.53 2.57 -6.55
CA ASN A 161 -7.34 3.88 -7.17
C ASN A 161 -6.44 3.83 -8.41
N PHE A 162 -5.57 2.82 -8.50
CA PHE A 162 -4.77 2.56 -9.70
C PHE A 162 -5.62 2.19 -10.93
N LEU A 163 -6.88 1.76 -10.76
CA LEU A 163 -7.80 1.48 -11.87
C LEU A 163 -8.37 2.77 -12.47
N GLU A 164 -8.69 3.77 -11.64
CA GLU A 164 -9.23 5.05 -12.13
C GLU A 164 -8.14 5.97 -12.68
N ASN A 165 -6.91 5.85 -12.17
CA ASN A 165 -5.80 6.68 -12.63
C ASN A 165 -4.62 5.81 -13.07
N PRO A 166 -4.36 5.69 -14.37
CA PRO A 166 -3.28 4.87 -14.92
C PRO A 166 -1.86 5.32 -14.53
N ARG A 167 -1.72 6.53 -13.95
CA ARG A 167 -0.43 7.00 -13.41
C ARG A 167 -0.11 6.42 -12.04
N ILE A 168 -1.11 5.89 -11.35
CA ILE A 168 -0.93 5.28 -10.02
C ILE A 168 -0.53 3.81 -10.21
N PRO A 169 0.65 3.38 -9.75
CA PRO A 169 1.02 1.97 -9.77
C PRO A 169 0.20 1.19 -8.73
N SER A 170 -0.07 -0.07 -9.02
CA SER A 170 -0.75 -0.98 -8.09
C SER A 170 0.12 -1.40 -6.91
N ASP A 171 1.44 -1.20 -6.98
CA ASP A 171 2.40 -1.58 -5.96
C ASP A 171 3.44 -0.49 -5.65
N ASN A 172 4.18 -0.68 -4.56
CA ASN A 172 5.26 0.20 -4.11
C ASN A 172 6.65 -0.44 -4.27
N ASN A 173 6.80 -1.40 -5.16
CA ASN A 173 8.03 -2.17 -5.35
C ASN A 173 9.25 -1.29 -5.69
N ALA A 174 9.03 -0.14 -6.33
CA ALA A 174 10.11 0.80 -6.64
C ALA A 174 10.74 1.36 -5.36
N SER A 175 9.93 1.82 -4.39
CA SER A 175 10.40 2.33 -3.09
C SER A 175 11.04 1.22 -2.26
N GLU A 176 10.44 0.01 -2.24
CA GLU A 176 11.03 -1.15 -1.57
C GLU A 176 12.43 -1.46 -2.11
N ARG A 177 12.63 -1.48 -3.44
CA ARG A 177 13.95 -1.68 -4.05
C ARG A 177 14.92 -0.56 -3.69
N GLY A 178 14.44 0.67 -3.63
CA GLY A 178 15.24 1.85 -3.23
C GLY A 178 15.74 1.71 -1.80
N ILE A 179 14.87 1.36 -0.85
CA ILE A 179 15.23 1.26 0.56
C ILE A 179 16.14 0.07 0.86
N ARG A 180 16.01 -1.05 0.11
CA ARG A 180 16.93 -2.20 0.24
C ARG A 180 18.39 -1.82 -0.03
N LYS A 181 18.65 -0.93 -0.99
CA LYS A 181 20.00 -0.45 -1.30
C LYS A 181 20.64 0.32 -0.13
N LEU A 182 19.85 0.90 0.76
CA LEU A 182 20.34 1.60 1.95
C LEU A 182 20.75 0.64 3.07
N LYS A 183 20.25 -0.60 3.05
CA LYS A 183 20.53 -1.62 4.09
C LYS A 183 21.80 -2.44 3.85
N ILE A 184 22.38 -2.38 2.66
CA ILE A 184 23.52 -3.24 2.24
C ILE A 184 24.87 -2.66 2.69
N LYS A 185 24.89 -1.71 3.62
CA LYS A 185 26.14 -1.19 4.18
C LYS A 185 26.31 -1.56 5.64
#